data_53681d422a923bfad78196399cf33d2d
#
_entry.id   53681d422a923bfad78196399cf33d2d
#
_cell.length_a   1.000
_cell.length_b   1.000
_cell.length_c   1.000
_cell.angle_alpha   90.00
_cell.angle_beta   90.00
_cell.angle_gamma   90.00
#
_symmetry.space_group_name_H-M   'P 1'
#
loop_
_entity.id
_entity.type
_entity.pdbx_description
1 polymer ?
#
loop_
_entity_poly.entity_id
_entity_poly.type
_entity_poly.pdbx_seq_one_letter_code
_entity_poly.pdbx_strand_id
1 'polypeptide(L)'
;HMGYGVDEKVQVPQKLYEAGVPTVLVGKVADIVSNPYGVSWQNLVDSQRIMDITLNEFNTYPTAFICTNIQETDLAGHAEDVARYAERLQVVDRNLARLVEAMQPDDCLVVMADHGNDPTIGHSHHTREVVPVLVYQQGLVATQLGVRTTLSDVGATVCEFFRAPPPQNGRSFPVSYTHLT
;
A
#
# COMPACT_ATOMS: atom_id res chain seq x y z
N HIS A 1 11.99 2.92 14.30
CA HIS A 1 11.51 1.54 14.40
C HIS A 1 12.49 0.60 13.75
N MET A 2 12.78 -0.52 14.40
CA MET A 2 13.59 -1.60 13.80
C MET A 2 12.77 -2.88 13.80
N GLY A 3 12.68 -3.55 12.65
CA GLY A 3 12.06 -4.86 12.51
C GLY A 3 12.97 -5.92 13.14
N TYR A 4 12.75 -6.24 14.42
CA TYR A 4 13.52 -7.28 15.07
C TYR A 4 13.11 -8.66 14.57
N GLY A 5 14.08 -9.46 14.13
CA GLY A 5 13.85 -10.83 13.64
C GLY A 5 13.24 -10.94 12.25
N VAL A 6 13.18 -9.83 11.49
CA VAL A 6 12.74 -9.85 10.09
C VAL A 6 13.92 -10.16 9.18
N ASP A 7 13.79 -11.19 8.34
CA ASP A 7 14.74 -11.46 7.27
C ASP A 7 14.34 -10.65 6.02
N GLU A 8 15.15 -9.65 5.67
CA GLU A 8 14.92 -8.78 4.50
C GLU A 8 14.86 -9.57 3.18
N LYS A 9 15.61 -10.68 3.08
CA LYS A 9 15.72 -11.49 1.86
C LYS A 9 14.41 -12.18 1.45
N VAL A 10 13.48 -12.32 2.37
CA VAL A 10 12.17 -12.95 2.11
C VAL A 10 11.04 -11.93 1.97
N GLN A 11 11.35 -10.63 2.04
CA GLN A 11 10.39 -9.54 1.93
C GLN A 11 10.16 -9.11 0.48
N VAL A 12 9.02 -8.47 0.23
CA VAL A 12 8.60 -8.02 -1.11
C VAL A 12 9.65 -7.16 -1.82
N PRO A 13 10.28 -6.13 -1.20
CA PRO A 13 11.28 -5.31 -1.90
C PRO A 13 12.46 -6.12 -2.46
N GLN A 14 12.95 -7.10 -1.70
CA GLN A 14 14.02 -7.98 -2.16
C GLN A 14 13.57 -8.89 -3.32
N LYS A 15 12.35 -9.46 -3.23
CA LYS A 15 11.81 -10.31 -4.29
C LYS A 15 11.60 -9.56 -5.59
N LEU A 16 11.15 -8.32 -5.52
CA LEU A 16 11.00 -7.44 -6.67
C LEU A 16 12.35 -7.04 -7.27
N TYR A 17 13.33 -6.72 -6.44
CA TYR A 17 14.69 -6.46 -6.90
C TYR A 17 15.29 -7.65 -7.67
N GLU A 18 15.11 -8.87 -7.16
CA GLU A 18 15.54 -10.11 -7.83
C GLU A 18 14.85 -10.31 -9.20
N ALA A 19 13.64 -9.77 -9.37
CA ALA A 19 12.90 -9.78 -10.64
C ALA A 19 13.18 -8.55 -11.53
N GLY A 20 14.05 -7.64 -11.12
CA GLY A 20 14.38 -6.42 -11.86
C GLY A 20 13.30 -5.33 -11.78
N VAL A 21 12.40 -5.40 -10.80
CA VAL A 21 11.32 -4.43 -10.60
C VAL A 21 11.73 -3.40 -9.53
N PRO A 22 11.78 -2.10 -9.85
CA PRO A 22 12.05 -1.05 -8.87
C PRO A 22 10.96 -1.01 -7.79
N THR A 23 11.38 -0.78 -6.54
CA THR A 23 10.48 -0.53 -5.41
C THR A 23 10.64 0.89 -4.91
N VAL A 24 9.52 1.63 -4.80
CA VAL A 24 9.47 2.96 -4.22
C VAL A 24 8.60 2.92 -2.96
N LEU A 25 9.16 3.34 -1.84
CA LEU A 25 8.46 3.44 -0.57
C LEU A 25 8.25 4.92 -0.21
N VAL A 26 7.02 5.30 0.15
CA VAL A 26 6.68 6.70 0.45
C VAL A 26 5.95 6.79 1.79
N GLY A 27 6.42 7.66 2.68
CA GLY A 27 5.83 7.87 4.00
C GLY A 27 6.34 6.88 5.04
N LYS A 28 5.52 6.54 6.03
CA LYS A 28 5.92 5.73 7.18
C LYS A 28 6.47 4.34 6.82
N VAL A 29 5.97 3.74 5.75
CA VAL A 29 6.50 2.46 5.25
C VAL A 29 7.99 2.56 4.89
N ALA A 30 8.45 3.70 4.38
CA ALA A 30 9.85 3.94 4.06
C ALA A 30 10.76 4.03 5.30
N ASP A 31 10.20 4.40 6.47
CA ASP A 31 10.93 4.43 7.74
C ASP A 31 11.11 3.05 8.38
N ILE A 32 10.28 2.07 7.98
CA ILE A 32 10.16 0.78 8.66
C ILE A 32 10.70 -0.37 7.82
N VAL A 33 10.44 -0.34 6.51
CA VAL A 33 10.76 -1.44 5.59
C VAL A 33 12.11 -1.20 4.94
N SER A 34 12.98 -2.19 5.01
CA SER A 34 14.29 -2.17 4.33
C SER A 34 14.10 -2.21 2.81
N ASN A 35 14.71 -1.25 2.11
CA ASN A 35 14.65 -1.14 0.65
C ASN A 35 15.98 -0.66 0.07
N PRO A 36 17.07 -1.43 0.27
CA PRO A 36 18.43 -0.97 -0.04
C PRO A 36 18.68 -0.80 -1.56
N TYR A 37 17.85 -1.36 -2.41
CA TYR A 37 18.00 -1.33 -3.88
C TYR A 37 16.92 -0.49 -4.57
N GLY A 38 16.07 0.19 -3.80
CA GLY A 38 14.98 1.02 -4.31
C GLY A 38 15.07 2.46 -3.80
N VAL A 39 13.96 3.18 -3.97
CA VAL A 39 13.81 4.56 -3.50
C VAL A 39 12.96 4.59 -2.23
N SER A 40 13.36 5.37 -1.24
CA SER A 40 12.66 5.50 0.05
C SER A 40 12.53 6.97 0.44
N TRP A 41 11.30 7.48 0.43
CA TRP A 41 10.91 8.82 0.85
C TRP A 41 10.50 8.80 2.32
N GLN A 42 11.49 8.98 3.19
CA GLN A 42 11.39 8.88 4.65
C GLN A 42 10.99 10.20 5.31
N ASN A 43 10.60 10.11 6.60
CA ASN A 43 10.30 11.26 7.47
C ASN A 43 9.19 12.17 6.93
N LEU A 44 8.19 11.59 6.26
CA LEU A 44 7.04 12.28 5.72
C LEU A 44 5.79 11.98 6.55
N VAL A 45 5.02 13.02 6.86
CA VAL A 45 3.76 12.92 7.63
C VAL A 45 2.59 13.54 6.89
N ASP A 46 2.79 14.68 6.21
CA ASP A 46 1.74 15.42 5.52
C ASP A 46 1.15 14.60 4.36
N SER A 47 -0.14 14.30 4.45
CA SER A 47 -0.84 13.43 3.50
C SER A 47 -0.84 13.97 2.07
N GLN A 48 -1.00 15.29 1.90
CA GLN A 48 -0.98 15.89 0.56
C GLN A 48 0.39 15.74 -0.09
N ARG A 49 1.45 16.03 0.66
CA ARG A 49 2.83 15.89 0.17
C ARG A 49 3.17 14.43 -0.17
N ILE A 50 2.75 13.48 0.66
CA ILE A 50 2.94 12.05 0.41
C ILE A 50 2.26 11.65 -0.90
N MET A 51 1.02 12.08 -1.12
CA MET A 51 0.28 11.76 -2.34
C MET A 51 0.87 12.46 -3.58
N ASP A 52 1.36 13.69 -3.46
CA ASP A 52 2.03 14.39 -4.57
C ASP A 52 3.34 13.68 -4.97
N ILE A 53 4.12 13.21 -4.00
CA ILE A 53 5.31 12.39 -4.25
C ILE A 53 4.91 11.07 -4.91
N THR A 54 3.88 10.39 -4.40
CA THR A 54 3.38 9.13 -4.96
C THR A 54 3.00 9.28 -6.44
N LEU A 55 2.26 10.33 -6.78
CA LEU A 55 1.88 10.62 -8.17
C LEU A 55 3.10 10.97 -9.04
N ASN A 56 4.07 11.70 -8.50
CA ASN A 56 5.31 12.02 -9.21
C ASN A 56 6.12 10.75 -9.52
N GLU A 57 6.29 9.87 -8.53
CA GLU A 57 6.99 8.59 -8.71
C GLU A 57 6.24 7.70 -9.68
N PHE A 58 4.90 7.65 -9.61
CA PHE A 58 4.07 6.91 -10.56
C PHE A 58 4.31 7.37 -12.02
N ASN A 59 4.41 8.68 -12.25
CA ASN A 59 4.68 9.24 -13.57
C ASN A 59 6.16 9.09 -14.02
N THR A 60 7.06 8.82 -13.09
CA THR A 60 8.51 8.72 -13.36
C THR A 60 8.91 7.32 -13.84
N TYR A 61 8.29 6.28 -13.27
CA TYR A 61 8.65 4.91 -13.58
C TYR A 61 7.66 4.27 -14.57
N PRO A 62 8.12 3.74 -15.71
CA PRO A 62 7.24 2.99 -16.62
C PRO A 62 6.78 1.66 -16.01
N THR A 63 7.52 1.12 -15.07
CA THR A 63 7.19 -0.09 -14.32
C THR A 63 7.86 -0.01 -12.95
N ALA A 64 7.08 -0.06 -11.88
CA ALA A 64 7.58 -0.09 -10.50
C ALA A 64 6.50 -0.58 -9.54
N PHE A 65 6.90 -1.06 -8.38
CA PHE A 65 6.03 -1.19 -7.21
C PHE A 65 6.16 0.06 -6.34
N ILE A 66 5.08 0.79 -6.17
CA ILE A 66 5.03 1.97 -5.32
C ILE A 66 4.16 1.65 -4.11
N CYS A 67 4.74 1.69 -2.92
CA CYS A 67 4.03 1.47 -1.66
C CYS A 67 4.00 2.77 -0.85
N THR A 68 2.80 3.27 -0.63
CA THR A 68 2.56 4.54 0.07
C THR A 68 1.80 4.30 1.35
N ASN A 69 2.24 4.91 2.45
CA ASN A 69 1.54 4.86 3.73
C ASN A 69 1.16 6.27 4.20
N ILE A 70 -0.12 6.46 4.49
CA ILE A 70 -0.69 7.72 4.99
C ILE A 70 -0.80 7.63 6.52
N GLN A 71 0.07 8.33 7.22
CA GLN A 71 0.14 8.28 8.69
C GLN A 71 -0.85 9.22 9.38
N GLU A 72 -1.33 10.29 8.74
CA GLU A 72 -2.15 11.29 9.44
C GLU A 72 -3.54 10.75 9.88
N THR A 73 -4.06 9.72 9.22
CA THR A 73 -5.29 9.03 9.64
C THR A 73 -5.06 8.34 10.98
N ASP A 74 -3.95 7.63 11.13
CA ASP A 74 -3.57 6.97 12.38
C ASP A 74 -3.33 7.99 13.51
N LEU A 75 -2.63 9.09 13.22
CA LEU A 75 -2.41 10.18 14.20
C LEU A 75 -3.73 10.83 14.64
N ALA A 76 -4.70 11.00 13.74
CA ALA A 76 -6.02 11.52 14.10
C ALA A 76 -6.83 10.51 14.92
N GLY A 77 -6.71 9.23 14.63
CA GLY A 77 -7.29 8.14 15.42
C GLY A 77 -6.75 8.11 16.84
N HIS A 78 -5.44 8.17 17.02
CA HIS A 78 -4.79 8.26 18.33
C HIS A 78 -5.17 9.52 19.12
N ALA A 79 -5.48 10.62 18.43
CA ALA A 79 -5.97 11.86 19.04
C ALA A 79 -7.48 11.85 19.32
N GLU A 80 -8.19 10.78 18.97
CA GLU A 80 -9.66 10.67 19.05
C GLU A 80 -10.36 11.83 18.29
N ASP A 81 -9.71 12.36 17.23
CA ASP A 81 -10.18 13.50 16.43
C ASP A 81 -10.88 13.01 15.15
N VAL A 82 -12.19 12.77 15.28
CA VAL A 82 -13.06 12.29 14.19
C VAL A 82 -13.07 13.25 13.00
N ALA A 83 -13.09 14.56 13.27
CA ALA A 83 -13.15 15.57 12.22
C ALA A 83 -11.86 15.57 11.37
N ARG A 84 -10.72 15.55 12.03
CA ARG A 84 -9.41 15.45 11.38
C ARG A 84 -9.24 14.12 10.64
N TYR A 85 -9.70 13.01 11.24
CA TYR A 85 -9.67 11.70 10.59
C TYR A 85 -10.43 11.72 9.26
N ALA A 86 -11.66 12.24 9.26
CA ALA A 86 -12.48 12.39 8.07
C ALA A 86 -11.84 13.34 7.03
N GLU A 87 -11.26 14.46 7.46
CA GLU A 87 -10.56 15.39 6.58
C GLU A 87 -9.36 14.73 5.90
N ARG A 88 -8.56 13.94 6.62
CA ARG A 88 -7.41 13.23 6.03
C ARG A 88 -7.86 12.19 5.00
N LEU A 89 -8.93 11.45 5.27
CA LEU A 89 -9.51 10.54 4.28
C LEU A 89 -9.96 11.29 3.01
N GLN A 90 -10.57 12.46 3.15
CA GLN A 90 -10.96 13.29 1.98
C GLN A 90 -9.75 13.80 1.18
N VAL A 91 -8.62 14.10 1.85
CA VAL A 91 -7.37 14.46 1.16
C VAL A 91 -6.89 13.29 0.30
N VAL A 92 -6.89 12.09 0.88
CA VAL A 92 -6.48 10.87 0.17
C VAL A 92 -7.42 10.58 -1.00
N ASP A 93 -8.73 10.62 -0.80
CA ASP A 93 -9.75 10.35 -1.82
C ASP A 93 -9.58 11.25 -3.05
N ARG A 94 -9.42 12.57 -2.87
CA ARG A 94 -9.16 13.49 -3.97
C ARG A 94 -7.87 13.16 -4.74
N ASN A 95 -6.84 12.70 -4.05
CA ASN A 95 -5.58 12.35 -4.69
C ASN A 95 -5.62 10.96 -5.36
N LEU A 96 -6.41 10.03 -4.83
CA LEU A 96 -6.68 8.75 -5.50
C LEU A 96 -7.39 8.98 -6.85
N ALA A 97 -8.31 9.94 -6.95
CA ALA A 97 -8.93 10.32 -8.22
C ALA A 97 -7.87 10.75 -9.26
N ARG A 98 -6.91 11.61 -8.87
CA ARG A 98 -5.79 12.02 -9.74
C ARG A 98 -4.92 10.83 -10.18
N LEU A 99 -4.68 9.90 -9.28
CA LEU A 99 -3.89 8.70 -9.57
C LEU A 99 -4.64 7.81 -10.58
N VAL A 100 -5.93 7.57 -10.35
CA VAL A 100 -6.78 6.76 -11.25
C VAL A 100 -6.88 7.39 -12.65
N GLU A 101 -6.94 8.72 -12.75
CA GLU A 101 -6.91 9.42 -14.04
C GLU A 101 -5.59 9.24 -14.80
N ALA A 102 -4.47 9.07 -14.09
CA ALA A 102 -3.15 8.86 -14.68
C ALA A 102 -2.88 7.39 -15.08
N MET A 103 -3.63 6.42 -14.49
CA MET A 103 -3.40 4.99 -14.67
C MET A 103 -3.66 4.53 -16.11
N GLN A 104 -2.81 3.60 -16.56
CA GLN A 104 -2.95 2.87 -17.81
C GLN A 104 -3.64 1.50 -17.56
N PRO A 105 -4.12 0.81 -18.62
CA PRO A 105 -4.82 -0.47 -18.46
C PRO A 105 -4.05 -1.57 -17.71
N ASP A 106 -2.74 -1.55 -17.78
CA ASP A 106 -1.87 -2.54 -17.13
C ASP A 106 -1.48 -2.16 -15.69
N ASP A 107 -1.87 -0.97 -15.23
CA ASP A 107 -1.62 -0.55 -13.85
C ASP A 107 -2.64 -1.14 -12.89
N CYS A 108 -2.21 -1.47 -11.68
CA CYS A 108 -3.04 -1.98 -10.62
C CYS A 108 -2.89 -1.13 -9.36
N LEU A 109 -4.00 -0.63 -8.83
CA LEU A 109 -4.06 0.10 -7.56
C LEU A 109 -4.68 -0.79 -6.49
N VAL A 110 -3.98 -0.94 -5.36
CA VAL A 110 -4.51 -1.57 -4.16
C VAL A 110 -4.60 -0.53 -3.04
N VAL A 111 -5.78 -0.37 -2.46
CA VAL A 111 -6.00 0.48 -1.28
C VAL A 111 -6.40 -0.41 -0.12
N MET A 112 -5.68 -0.30 1.00
CA MET A 112 -5.91 -1.09 2.20
C MET A 112 -5.58 -0.28 3.46
N ALA A 113 -5.98 -0.78 4.61
CA ALA A 113 -5.42 -0.34 5.88
C ALA A 113 -4.50 -1.43 6.47
N ASP A 114 -3.50 -1.01 7.23
CA ASP A 114 -2.53 -1.88 7.91
C ASP A 114 -3.04 -2.36 9.28
N HIS A 115 -3.96 -1.62 9.91
CA HIS A 115 -4.69 -1.96 11.14
C HIS A 115 -5.95 -1.12 11.29
N GLY A 116 -6.78 -1.47 12.28
CA GLY A 116 -7.92 -0.66 12.69
C GLY A 116 -7.47 0.50 13.60
N ASN A 117 -8.17 1.63 13.51
CA ASN A 117 -8.02 2.76 14.40
C ASN A 117 -9.33 3.55 14.42
N ASP A 118 -10.16 3.36 15.44
CA ASP A 118 -11.47 3.98 15.56
C ASP A 118 -11.41 5.20 16.48
N PRO A 119 -11.51 6.43 15.95
CA PRO A 119 -11.45 7.66 16.76
C PRO A 119 -12.66 7.87 17.68
N THR A 120 -13.68 7.00 17.64
CA THR A 120 -14.90 7.12 18.44
C THR A 120 -14.98 6.15 19.61
N ILE A 121 -14.03 5.23 19.73
CA ILE A 121 -14.11 4.11 20.69
C ILE A 121 -13.81 4.52 22.15
N GLY A 122 -13.26 5.74 22.37
CA GLY A 122 -12.98 6.26 23.72
C GLY A 122 -11.62 5.84 24.28
N HIS A 123 -10.68 5.46 23.45
CA HIS A 123 -9.28 5.26 23.79
C HIS A 123 -8.36 5.46 22.57
N SER A 124 -7.12 5.83 22.83
CA SER A 124 -6.11 6.16 21.81
C SER A 124 -5.32 4.95 21.28
N HIS A 125 -5.81 3.75 21.42
CA HIS A 125 -5.10 2.55 20.95
C HIS A 125 -5.70 2.04 19.63
N HIS A 126 -4.89 1.31 18.85
CA HIS A 126 -5.36 0.61 17.66
C HIS A 126 -6.50 -0.35 18.01
N THR A 127 -7.37 -0.56 17.05
CA THR A 127 -8.52 -1.45 17.16
C THR A 127 -8.37 -2.68 16.25
N ARG A 128 -9.24 -3.69 16.40
CA ARG A 128 -9.03 -5.02 15.79
C ARG A 128 -10.09 -5.39 14.76
N GLU A 129 -10.60 -4.39 14.07
CA GLU A 129 -11.54 -4.60 12.98
C GLU A 129 -10.88 -5.32 11.79
N VAL A 130 -11.71 -5.98 11.00
CA VAL A 130 -11.34 -6.40 9.65
C VAL A 130 -11.14 -5.14 8.81
N VAL A 131 -9.94 -4.97 8.27
CA VAL A 131 -9.61 -3.80 7.46
C VAL A 131 -10.01 -3.99 5.99
N PRO A 132 -10.34 -2.90 5.26
CA PRO A 132 -10.70 -2.99 3.86
C PRO A 132 -9.50 -3.38 2.98
N VAL A 133 -9.76 -4.05 1.88
CA VAL A 133 -8.87 -4.17 0.73
C VAL A 133 -9.68 -3.92 -0.54
N LEU A 134 -9.29 -2.92 -1.30
CA LEU A 134 -9.91 -2.52 -2.56
C LEU A 134 -8.86 -2.64 -3.66
N VAL A 135 -9.25 -3.24 -4.77
CA VAL A 135 -8.38 -3.40 -5.94
C VAL A 135 -9.05 -2.75 -7.15
N TYR A 136 -8.30 -1.90 -7.83
CA TYR A 136 -8.73 -1.26 -9.06
C TYR A 136 -7.72 -1.49 -10.17
N GLN A 137 -8.22 -1.92 -11.30
CA GLN A 137 -7.51 -1.97 -12.58
C GLN A 137 -8.53 -1.66 -13.68
N GLN A 138 -8.12 -0.96 -14.70
CA GLN A 138 -9.02 -0.61 -15.80
C GLN A 138 -9.51 -1.88 -16.52
N GLY A 139 -10.85 -2.01 -16.65
CA GLY A 139 -11.46 -3.19 -17.26
C GLY A 139 -11.61 -4.42 -16.36
N LEU A 140 -11.17 -4.35 -15.10
CA LEU A 140 -11.39 -5.43 -14.14
C LEU A 140 -12.87 -5.57 -13.82
N VAL A 141 -13.41 -6.79 -13.92
CA VAL A 141 -14.77 -7.08 -13.52
C VAL A 141 -14.87 -7.06 -12.00
N ALA A 142 -15.86 -6.33 -11.46
CA ALA A 142 -16.10 -6.26 -10.02
C ALA A 142 -16.33 -7.66 -9.43
N THR A 143 -15.48 -8.04 -8.49
CA THR A 143 -15.50 -9.34 -7.84
C THR A 143 -15.26 -9.18 -6.35
N GLN A 144 -15.92 -9.99 -5.53
CA GLN A 144 -15.68 -10.03 -4.10
C GLN A 144 -14.45 -10.91 -3.81
N LEU A 145 -13.43 -10.33 -3.16
CA LEU A 145 -12.22 -11.06 -2.75
C LEU A 145 -12.44 -11.95 -1.51
N GLY A 146 -13.60 -11.80 -0.84
CA GLY A 146 -13.87 -12.45 0.44
C GLY A 146 -12.99 -11.92 1.58
N VAL A 147 -13.04 -12.58 2.73
CA VAL A 147 -12.19 -12.24 3.88
C VAL A 147 -10.85 -12.94 3.75
N ARG A 148 -9.77 -12.16 3.77
CA ARG A 148 -8.40 -12.67 3.75
C ARG A 148 -7.90 -12.89 5.17
N THR A 149 -7.01 -13.84 5.36
CA THR A 149 -6.55 -14.25 6.70
C THR A 149 -5.28 -13.54 7.15
N THR A 150 -4.57 -12.88 6.23
CA THR A 150 -3.33 -12.16 6.52
C THR A 150 -3.11 -10.99 5.57
N LEU A 151 -2.54 -9.89 6.08
CA LEU A 151 -2.10 -8.74 5.28
C LEU A 151 -0.98 -9.11 4.29
N SER A 152 -0.23 -10.18 4.56
CA SER A 152 0.81 -10.70 3.66
C SER A 152 0.28 -11.13 2.30
N ASP A 153 -1.03 -11.38 2.17
CA ASP A 153 -1.68 -11.72 0.90
C ASP A 153 -1.51 -10.62 -0.15
N VAL A 154 -1.51 -9.35 0.27
CA VAL A 154 -1.23 -8.22 -0.64
C VAL A 154 0.20 -8.29 -1.17
N GLY A 155 1.18 -8.57 -0.30
CA GLY A 155 2.58 -8.72 -0.72
C GLY A 155 2.77 -9.91 -1.69
N ALA A 156 2.11 -11.04 -1.42
CA ALA A 156 2.13 -12.20 -2.34
C ALA A 156 1.50 -11.85 -3.70
N THR A 157 0.40 -11.07 -3.69
CA THR A 157 -0.25 -10.60 -4.91
C THR A 157 0.65 -9.67 -5.73
N VAL A 158 1.36 -8.74 -5.07
CA VAL A 158 2.34 -7.86 -5.72
C VAL A 158 3.44 -8.68 -6.39
N CYS A 159 4.01 -9.66 -5.69
CA CYS A 159 5.05 -10.51 -6.28
C CYS A 159 4.53 -11.30 -7.49
N GLU A 160 3.33 -11.87 -7.42
CA GLU A 160 2.71 -12.57 -8.55
C GLU A 160 2.44 -11.64 -9.73
N PHE A 161 1.90 -10.44 -9.47
CA PHE A 161 1.63 -9.43 -10.49
C PHE A 161 2.88 -9.10 -11.32
N PHE A 162 4.02 -8.95 -10.69
CA PHE A 162 5.30 -8.70 -11.33
C PHE A 162 6.07 -9.97 -11.73
N ARG A 163 5.48 -11.16 -11.58
CA ARG A 163 6.15 -12.46 -11.85
C ARG A 163 7.46 -12.62 -11.05
N ALA A 164 7.53 -12.01 -9.90
CA ALA A 164 8.64 -12.12 -8.96
C ALA A 164 8.50 -13.40 -8.11
N PRO A 165 9.59 -13.91 -7.52
CA PRO A 165 9.52 -14.99 -6.55
C PRO A 165 8.58 -14.64 -5.38
N PRO A 166 7.80 -15.60 -4.85
CA PRO A 166 6.87 -15.31 -3.77
C PRO A 166 7.62 -14.88 -2.49
N PRO A 167 7.01 -14.01 -1.66
CA PRO A 167 7.53 -13.73 -0.33
C PRO A 167 7.33 -14.93 0.60
N GLN A 168 7.89 -14.88 1.81
CA GLN A 168 7.81 -15.97 2.78
C GLN A 168 6.37 -16.35 3.17
N ASN A 169 5.48 -15.37 3.25
CA ASN A 169 4.11 -15.53 3.72
C ASN A 169 3.11 -14.90 2.75
N GLY A 170 1.86 -15.34 2.85
CA GLY A 170 0.74 -14.82 2.06
C GLY A 170 0.35 -15.73 0.91
N ARG A 171 -0.87 -15.51 0.42
CA ARG A 171 -1.43 -16.17 -0.77
C ARG A 171 -2.02 -15.09 -1.66
N SER A 172 -1.56 -15.03 -2.90
CA SER A 172 -2.08 -14.06 -3.87
C SER A 172 -3.58 -14.22 -4.10
N PHE A 173 -4.19 -13.14 -4.52
CA PHE A 173 -5.56 -13.09 -5.02
C PHE A 173 -5.58 -12.49 -6.43
N PRO A 174 -6.56 -12.87 -7.28
CA PRO A 174 -6.59 -12.40 -8.66
C PRO A 174 -6.75 -10.88 -8.74
N VAL A 175 -5.85 -10.21 -9.47
CA VAL A 175 -5.91 -8.76 -9.75
C VAL A 175 -5.97 -8.46 -11.25
N SER A 176 -5.78 -9.47 -12.11
CA SER A 176 -5.87 -9.36 -13.56
C SER A 176 -6.21 -10.70 -14.17
N TYR A 177 -7.07 -10.71 -15.20
CA TYR A 177 -7.34 -11.90 -16.03
C TYR A 177 -6.44 -11.98 -17.27
N THR A 178 -5.61 -10.97 -17.54
CA THR A 178 -4.82 -10.88 -18.76
C THR A 178 -3.54 -11.75 -18.78
N HIS A 179 -3.24 -12.45 -17.69
CA HIS A 179 -2.02 -13.27 -17.57
C HIS A 179 -2.27 -14.78 -17.61
N LEU A 180 -3.45 -15.23 -18.04
CA LEU A 180 -3.81 -16.66 -18.16
C LEU A 180 -3.70 -17.19 -19.61
N THR A 181 -2.91 -16.55 -20.48
CA THR A 181 -2.59 -17.09 -21.83
C THR A 181 -1.11 -17.38 -21.98
#